data_f0b4c6e4cb36962822e872dc1a7fe620
#
_entry.id   f0b4c6e4cb36962822e872dc1a7fe620
#
_cell.length_a   1.000
_cell.length_b   1.000
_cell.length_c   1.000
_cell.angle_alpha   90.00
_cell.angle_beta   90.00
_cell.angle_gamma   90.00
#
_symmetry.space_group_name_H-M   'P 1'
#
loop_
_entity.id
_entity.type
_entity.pdbx_description
1 polymer ?
#
loop_
_entity_poly.entity_id
_entity_poly.type
_entity_poly.pdbx_seq_one_letter_code
_entity_poly.pdbx_strand_id
1 'polypeptide(L)'
;VVSPTPDPSPPINATARADATVIPTASRPIVTPATPTTEPGTTQVVKHGVPELASASLAGVRLVGGTLTLDQNTGGYPQSGTITSGEIATPFAFDTLVPSWNATAPTGTSLRCEIRVRANGTRSGWYVLGNWSASQRGSVSNQRDSIGSVDVDTLKLNLPAQAFQYRFTLISADPKQTPSLRLVAVNYASLRDGLRGPAVSPAPGWFRDLPVPVQSQLLQTANLAWDVCSPTSLAMVLQYWKIPASVPEVISGVRDQTNGIYGNWPFNTAFAGRQGLEAYVNRFTSMVELQNEIAASRPVVTSIRFAAGELANAPITSTSGHLLVVRGFTANGDVIVNDPVAPNLAEVRRVYQRAQFANVWLRHGGVAYQIRQA
;
A
#
# COMPACT_ATOMS: atom_id res chain seq x y z
N VAL A 1 36.66 -28.06 -54.23
CA VAL A 1 36.31 -29.44 -54.57
C VAL A 1 34.80 -29.55 -54.52
N VAL A 2 34.22 -29.54 -55.72
CA VAL A 2 33.00 -30.20 -56.24
C VAL A 2 31.71 -30.17 -55.35
N SER A 3 30.73 -29.35 -55.76
CA SER A 3 29.31 -29.53 -55.55
C SER A 3 28.76 -30.67 -56.45
N PRO A 4 27.72 -31.38 -56.03
CA PRO A 4 26.86 -32.12 -56.91
C PRO A 4 25.50 -31.40 -57.13
N THR A 5 25.11 -31.49 -58.44
CA THR A 5 23.87 -31.01 -59.04
C THR A 5 22.64 -31.87 -58.69
N PRO A 6 21.41 -31.35 -58.86
CA PRO A 6 20.17 -32.08 -58.56
C PRO A 6 19.68 -32.94 -59.71
N ASP A 7 19.04 -34.04 -59.41
CA ASP A 7 18.41 -35.00 -60.32
C ASP A 7 16.88 -34.74 -60.44
N PRO A 8 16.25 -35.09 -61.59
CA PRO A 8 14.97 -34.53 -62.02
C PRO A 8 13.71 -35.31 -61.56
N SER A 9 12.61 -34.59 -61.57
CA SER A 9 11.23 -35.07 -61.26
C SER A 9 10.68 -36.00 -62.35
N PRO A 10 9.86 -36.99 -62.04
CA PRO A 10 9.03 -37.74 -62.96
C PRO A 10 7.65 -37.11 -63.25
N PRO A 11 6.94 -37.52 -64.27
CA PRO A 11 5.89 -36.78 -64.92
C PRO A 11 4.48 -37.00 -64.33
N ILE A 12 3.66 -35.97 -64.56
CA ILE A 12 2.25 -35.92 -64.26
C ILE A 12 1.49 -36.86 -65.21
N ASN A 13 0.59 -37.69 -64.65
CA ASN A 13 -0.41 -38.36 -65.43
C ASN A 13 -1.85 -37.97 -64.91
N ALA A 14 -2.65 -37.51 -65.87
CA ALA A 14 -4.02 -37.05 -65.66
C ALA A 14 -5.04 -38.19 -65.77
N THR A 15 -6.22 -37.91 -65.23
CA THR A 15 -7.56 -38.48 -65.43
C THR A 15 -8.03 -39.51 -64.42
N ALA A 16 -9.00 -39.04 -63.62
CA ALA A 16 -10.28 -39.69 -63.44
C ALA A 16 -11.29 -38.71 -62.80
N ARG A 17 -12.38 -38.40 -63.49
CA ARG A 17 -13.59 -37.76 -62.95
C ARG A 17 -14.24 -38.73 -61.98
N ALA A 18 -14.64 -38.26 -60.82
CA ALA A 18 -15.61 -38.92 -59.94
C ALA A 18 -16.57 -37.87 -59.36
N ASP A 19 -17.83 -38.25 -59.38
CA ASP A 19 -19.04 -37.46 -59.07
C ASP A 19 -19.01 -36.75 -57.73
N ALA A 20 -19.44 -35.49 -57.72
CA ALA A 20 -19.63 -34.69 -56.53
C ALA A 20 -20.94 -35.09 -55.80
N THR A 21 -20.81 -35.86 -54.75
CA THR A 21 -21.87 -36.02 -53.74
C THR A 21 -21.88 -34.80 -52.83
N VAL A 22 -22.99 -34.01 -52.89
CA VAL A 22 -23.21 -32.86 -52.04
C VAL A 22 -23.48 -33.35 -50.59
N ILE A 23 -22.50 -33.17 -49.71
CA ILE A 23 -22.71 -33.38 -48.27
C ILE A 23 -23.32 -32.10 -47.69
N PRO A 24 -24.43 -32.13 -46.96
CA PRO A 24 -24.99 -30.95 -46.29
C PRO A 24 -24.03 -30.43 -45.23
N THR A 25 -23.59 -29.20 -45.35
CA THR A 25 -22.75 -28.49 -44.37
C THR A 25 -23.59 -28.26 -43.11
N ALA A 26 -23.32 -29.03 -42.05
CA ALA A 26 -23.84 -28.74 -40.73
C ALA A 26 -23.32 -27.40 -40.27
N SER A 27 -24.21 -26.46 -39.98
CA SER A 27 -23.89 -25.15 -39.40
C SER A 27 -23.24 -25.36 -38.05
N ARG A 28 -21.97 -24.99 -37.93
CA ARG A 28 -21.29 -24.91 -36.60
C ARG A 28 -22.05 -23.89 -35.75
N PRO A 29 -22.40 -24.20 -34.48
CA PRO A 29 -22.97 -23.21 -33.58
C PRO A 29 -21.96 -22.07 -33.40
N ILE A 30 -22.44 -20.84 -33.57
CA ILE A 30 -21.69 -19.62 -33.25
C ILE A 30 -21.47 -19.66 -31.73
N VAL A 31 -20.27 -20.02 -31.31
CA VAL A 31 -19.83 -19.87 -29.92
C VAL A 31 -19.64 -18.36 -29.70
N THR A 32 -20.61 -17.73 -29.09
CA THR A 32 -20.48 -16.36 -28.59
C THR A 32 -19.28 -16.37 -27.60
N PRO A 33 -18.26 -15.51 -27.77
CA PRO A 33 -17.20 -15.43 -26.79
C PRO A 33 -17.81 -15.13 -25.42
N ALA A 34 -17.55 -16.00 -24.45
CA ALA A 34 -17.94 -15.72 -23.07
C ALA A 34 -17.30 -14.38 -22.68
N THR A 35 -18.10 -13.46 -22.20
CA THR A 35 -17.60 -12.21 -21.61
C THR A 35 -16.59 -12.62 -20.53
N PRO A 36 -15.33 -12.11 -20.55
CA PRO A 36 -14.36 -12.47 -19.54
C PRO A 36 -14.93 -12.05 -18.18
N THR A 37 -15.32 -13.02 -17.37
CA THR A 37 -15.59 -12.79 -15.95
C THR A 37 -14.24 -12.47 -15.33
N THR A 38 -13.99 -11.19 -15.10
CA THR A 38 -12.82 -10.77 -14.33
C THR A 38 -12.98 -11.33 -12.92
N GLU A 39 -12.11 -12.27 -12.56
CA GLU A 39 -12.01 -12.76 -11.17
C GLU A 39 -11.91 -11.54 -10.25
N PRO A 40 -12.68 -11.50 -9.15
CA PRO A 40 -12.61 -10.39 -8.22
C PRO A 40 -11.20 -10.26 -7.66
N GLY A 41 -10.72 -9.02 -7.53
CA GLY A 41 -9.45 -8.74 -6.87
C GLY A 41 -9.44 -9.25 -5.43
N THR A 42 -8.26 -9.51 -4.89
CA THR A 42 -8.09 -9.98 -3.50
C THR A 42 -7.52 -8.89 -2.59
N THR A 43 -7.42 -7.67 -3.04
CA THR A 43 -7.05 -6.50 -2.21
C THR A 43 -7.76 -5.25 -2.71
N GLN A 44 -8.13 -4.39 -1.77
CA GLN A 44 -8.75 -3.10 -2.05
C GLN A 44 -8.45 -2.10 -0.95
N VAL A 45 -8.46 -0.81 -1.28
CA VAL A 45 -8.46 0.30 -0.32
C VAL A 45 -9.82 1.00 -0.38
N VAL A 46 -10.48 1.10 0.76
CA VAL A 46 -11.57 2.04 0.98
C VAL A 46 -10.98 3.34 1.50
N LYS A 47 -11.29 4.46 0.86
CA LYS A 47 -10.90 5.80 1.33
C LYS A 47 -12.14 6.61 1.64
N HIS A 48 -12.19 7.14 2.85
CA HIS A 48 -13.19 8.08 3.31
C HIS A 48 -12.52 9.42 3.56
N GLY A 49 -12.81 10.36 2.70
CA GLY A 49 -12.48 11.77 2.85
C GLY A 49 -13.50 12.48 3.74
N VAL A 50 -13.45 13.81 3.75
CA VAL A 50 -14.32 14.63 4.59
C VAL A 50 -15.82 14.39 4.36
N PRO A 51 -16.34 14.21 3.13
CA PRO A 51 -17.77 13.95 2.92
C PRO A 51 -18.25 12.66 3.59
N GLU A 52 -17.51 11.56 3.41
CA GLU A 52 -17.87 10.26 4.00
C GLU A 52 -17.67 10.28 5.52
N LEU A 53 -16.65 10.94 6.02
CA LEU A 53 -16.41 11.09 7.45
C LEU A 53 -17.51 11.94 8.13
N ALA A 54 -17.99 12.98 7.46
CA ALA A 54 -19.09 13.81 7.99
C ALA A 54 -20.44 13.08 7.99
N SER A 55 -20.61 12.06 7.14
CA SER A 55 -21.80 11.20 7.12
C SER A 55 -21.76 10.03 8.10
N ALA A 56 -20.63 9.84 8.81
CA ALA A 56 -20.48 8.83 9.85
C ALA A 56 -21.29 9.19 11.11
N SER A 57 -21.40 8.24 12.05
CA SER A 57 -21.95 8.54 13.37
C SER A 57 -20.97 9.38 14.18
N LEU A 58 -21.32 10.62 14.47
CA LEU A 58 -20.52 11.58 15.23
C LEU A 58 -21.07 11.75 16.63
N ALA A 59 -20.19 11.68 17.64
CA ALA A 59 -20.52 12.02 19.01
C ALA A 59 -19.44 12.96 19.59
N GLY A 60 -19.82 14.20 19.93
CA GLY A 60 -18.89 15.21 20.41
C GLY A 60 -17.86 15.67 19.36
N VAL A 61 -18.16 15.49 18.06
CA VAL A 61 -17.31 15.86 16.91
C VAL A 61 -18.16 16.60 15.89
N ARG A 62 -17.56 17.59 15.22
CA ARG A 62 -18.18 18.34 14.14
C ARG A 62 -17.21 18.61 12.99
N LEU A 63 -17.76 18.95 11.85
CA LEU A 63 -17.00 19.40 10.69
C LEU A 63 -16.67 20.90 10.83
N VAL A 64 -15.38 21.22 10.76
CA VAL A 64 -14.87 22.62 10.80
C VAL A 64 -13.72 22.76 9.80
N GLY A 65 -13.80 23.73 8.90
CA GLY A 65 -12.71 24.07 7.96
C GLY A 65 -12.20 22.88 7.13
N GLY A 66 -13.10 21.99 6.72
CA GLY A 66 -12.71 20.83 5.91
C GLY A 66 -12.04 19.69 6.70
N THR A 67 -12.19 19.66 8.03
CA THR A 67 -11.71 18.58 8.90
C THR A 67 -12.73 18.26 10.00
N LEU A 68 -12.71 17.03 10.52
CA LEU A 68 -13.47 16.68 11.71
C LEU A 68 -12.65 16.99 12.97
N THR A 69 -13.23 17.75 13.89
CA THR A 69 -12.64 18.18 15.16
C THR A 69 -13.61 17.88 16.31
N LEU A 70 -13.12 17.98 17.53
CA LEU A 70 -14.01 17.98 18.72
C LEU A 70 -15.01 19.14 18.61
N ASP A 71 -16.23 18.92 19.09
CA ASP A 71 -17.29 19.93 19.06
C ASP A 71 -17.12 20.90 20.22
N GLN A 72 -16.67 22.13 19.91
CA GLN A 72 -16.41 23.16 20.89
C GLN A 72 -17.72 23.74 21.48
N ASN A 73 -17.78 23.85 22.82
CA ASN A 73 -18.83 24.54 23.55
C ASN A 73 -18.28 25.76 24.31
N THR A 74 -19.08 26.40 25.12
CA THR A 74 -18.71 27.59 25.94
C THR A 74 -17.54 27.33 26.89
N GLY A 75 -17.32 26.07 27.31
CA GLY A 75 -16.19 25.65 28.17
C GLY A 75 -14.95 25.24 27.44
N GLY A 76 -14.95 25.26 26.10
CA GLY A 76 -13.86 24.79 25.26
C GLY A 76 -14.16 23.46 24.57
N TYR A 77 -13.11 22.74 24.17
CA TYR A 77 -13.24 21.42 23.57
C TYR A 77 -13.48 20.35 24.64
N PRO A 78 -14.38 19.36 24.40
CA PRO A 78 -14.57 18.24 25.29
C PRO A 78 -13.32 17.36 25.34
N GLN A 79 -13.21 16.55 26.40
CA GLN A 79 -12.07 15.62 26.55
C GLN A 79 -12.00 14.57 25.46
N SER A 80 -13.13 14.19 24.87
CA SER A 80 -13.16 13.24 23.76
C SER A 80 -14.41 13.35 22.89
N GLY A 81 -14.30 12.82 21.68
CA GLY A 81 -15.40 12.64 20.76
C GLY A 81 -15.11 11.51 19.80
N THR A 82 -16.11 10.91 19.18
CA THR A 82 -15.96 9.74 18.33
C THR A 82 -16.54 9.94 16.93
N ILE A 83 -15.89 9.32 15.96
CA ILE A 83 -16.31 9.18 14.58
C ILE A 83 -16.39 7.69 14.31
N THR A 84 -17.59 7.15 14.08
CA THR A 84 -17.80 5.71 13.82
C THR A 84 -18.43 5.53 12.46
N SER A 85 -17.75 4.78 11.55
CA SER A 85 -18.29 4.48 10.23
C SER A 85 -19.57 3.62 10.33
N GLY A 86 -20.41 3.68 9.29
CA GLY A 86 -21.32 2.58 9.01
C GLY A 86 -20.55 1.27 8.80
N GLU A 87 -21.26 0.15 8.76
CA GLU A 87 -20.64 -1.12 8.39
C GLU A 87 -20.33 -1.11 6.89
N ILE A 88 -19.08 -1.38 6.53
CA ILE A 88 -18.58 -1.38 5.17
C ILE A 88 -18.48 -2.84 4.72
N ALA A 89 -19.42 -3.26 3.85
CA ALA A 89 -19.39 -4.57 3.22
C ALA A 89 -18.28 -4.62 2.16
N THR A 90 -17.60 -5.76 2.05
CA THR A 90 -16.51 -5.97 1.10
C THR A 90 -16.95 -6.89 -0.04
N PRO A 91 -16.49 -6.65 -1.28
CA PRO A 91 -16.87 -7.47 -2.44
C PRO A 91 -16.25 -8.88 -2.42
N PHE A 92 -15.27 -9.12 -1.55
CA PHE A 92 -14.64 -10.42 -1.30
C PHE A 92 -14.34 -10.59 0.19
N ALA A 93 -14.20 -11.83 0.63
CA ALA A 93 -13.79 -12.13 2.00
C ALA A 93 -12.29 -11.82 2.17
N PHE A 94 -11.91 -11.18 3.27
CA PHE A 94 -10.54 -10.79 3.56
C PHE A 94 -10.03 -11.41 4.87
N ASP A 95 -8.71 -11.58 4.96
CA ASP A 95 -8.04 -12.11 6.15
C ASP A 95 -7.03 -11.14 6.78
N THR A 96 -6.81 -10.01 6.16
CA THR A 96 -5.83 -9.01 6.61
C THR A 96 -6.36 -7.60 6.37
N LEU A 97 -6.12 -6.70 7.33
CA LEU A 97 -6.55 -5.31 7.24
C LEU A 97 -5.52 -4.39 7.88
N VAL A 98 -5.24 -3.25 7.20
CA VAL A 98 -4.35 -2.19 7.69
C VAL A 98 -5.06 -0.84 7.52
N PRO A 99 -5.37 -0.11 8.62
CA PRO A 99 -5.91 1.24 8.53
C PRO A 99 -4.79 2.26 8.30
N SER A 100 -5.17 3.43 7.80
CA SER A 100 -4.33 4.63 7.71
C SER A 100 -5.18 5.85 7.95
N TRP A 101 -4.58 6.96 8.38
CA TRP A 101 -5.30 8.21 8.61
C TRP A 101 -4.44 9.43 8.30
N ASN A 102 -5.09 10.51 7.88
CA ASN A 102 -4.46 11.81 7.78
C ASN A 102 -5.14 12.76 8.78
N ALA A 103 -4.35 13.18 9.76
CA ALA A 103 -4.81 13.88 10.94
C ALA A 103 -3.75 14.85 11.46
N THR A 104 -4.17 15.81 12.26
CA THR A 104 -3.27 16.60 13.11
C THR A 104 -3.61 16.33 14.58
N ALA A 105 -2.61 16.34 15.44
CA ALA A 105 -2.77 16.20 16.87
C ALA A 105 -1.80 17.17 17.57
N PRO A 106 -2.20 18.42 17.81
CA PRO A 106 -1.42 19.38 18.59
C PRO A 106 -1.04 18.84 19.96
N THR A 107 -0.07 19.45 20.63
CA THR A 107 0.35 19.08 21.98
C THR A 107 -0.88 19.01 22.92
N GLY A 108 -0.95 17.99 23.73
CA GLY A 108 -2.11 17.74 24.62
C GLY A 108 -3.29 17.04 23.93
N THR A 109 -3.18 16.69 22.63
CA THR A 109 -4.23 15.97 21.91
C THR A 109 -3.74 14.67 21.32
N SER A 110 -4.65 13.74 21.02
CA SER A 110 -4.34 12.46 20.39
C SER A 110 -5.56 11.88 19.65
N LEU A 111 -5.29 10.83 18.86
CA LEU A 111 -6.34 10.01 18.24
C LEU A 111 -6.10 8.54 18.61
N ARG A 112 -7.21 7.80 18.69
CA ARG A 112 -7.18 6.33 18.73
C ARG A 112 -7.90 5.79 17.51
N CYS A 113 -7.24 4.89 16.79
CA CYS A 113 -7.82 4.16 15.67
C CYS A 113 -8.24 2.76 16.12
N GLU A 114 -9.48 2.40 15.87
CA GLU A 114 -10.04 1.10 16.22
C GLU A 114 -10.77 0.51 15.02
N ILE A 115 -10.66 -0.80 14.85
CA ILE A 115 -11.34 -1.58 13.81
C ILE A 115 -12.10 -2.72 14.46
N ARG A 116 -13.29 -3.02 13.93
CA ARG A 116 -13.97 -4.30 14.16
C ARG A 116 -14.41 -4.91 12.84
N VAL A 117 -14.52 -6.23 12.79
CA VAL A 117 -14.89 -6.96 11.59
C VAL A 117 -16.12 -7.83 11.83
N ARG A 118 -16.75 -8.23 10.73
CA ARG A 118 -17.78 -9.28 10.75
C ARG A 118 -17.27 -10.50 9.97
N ALA A 119 -17.09 -11.61 10.66
CA ALA A 119 -16.70 -12.91 10.14
C ALA A 119 -17.79 -13.94 10.45
N ASN A 120 -18.27 -14.70 9.45
CA ASN A 120 -19.32 -15.70 9.60
C ASN A 120 -20.57 -15.19 10.36
N GLY A 121 -21.01 -13.97 10.05
CA GLY A 121 -22.17 -13.35 10.70
C GLY A 121 -21.91 -12.76 12.10
N THR A 122 -20.78 -13.08 12.73
CA THR A 122 -20.40 -12.62 14.07
C THR A 122 -19.53 -11.36 13.99
N ARG A 123 -19.79 -10.37 14.84
CA ARG A 123 -18.92 -9.20 15.00
C ARG A 123 -17.85 -9.46 16.03
N SER A 124 -16.62 -9.05 15.73
CA SER A 124 -15.54 -9.01 16.71
C SER A 124 -15.74 -7.90 17.74
N GLY A 125 -14.94 -7.90 18.80
CA GLY A 125 -14.63 -6.71 19.57
C GLY A 125 -13.92 -5.63 18.75
N TRP A 126 -13.67 -4.47 19.35
CA TRP A 126 -12.86 -3.43 18.76
C TRP A 126 -11.38 -3.73 18.99
N TYR A 127 -10.61 -3.86 17.90
CA TYR A 127 -9.15 -3.93 17.95
C TYR A 127 -8.57 -2.52 17.83
N VAL A 128 -7.66 -2.15 18.70
CA VAL A 128 -6.96 -0.85 18.65
C VAL A 128 -5.76 -1.00 17.73
N LEU A 129 -5.74 -0.28 16.60
CA LEU A 129 -4.66 -0.33 15.60
C LEU A 129 -3.63 0.80 15.79
N GLY A 130 -3.84 1.70 16.74
CA GLY A 130 -2.87 2.71 17.09
C GLY A 130 -3.46 3.82 17.95
N ASN A 131 -2.64 4.31 18.87
CA ASN A 131 -2.79 5.60 19.53
C ASN A 131 -1.76 6.54 18.90
N TRP A 132 -2.17 7.72 18.47
CA TRP A 132 -1.30 8.62 17.74
C TRP A 132 -1.42 10.06 18.18
N SER A 133 -0.29 10.70 18.44
CA SER A 133 -0.18 12.13 18.73
C SER A 133 1.15 12.70 18.22
N ALA A 134 1.36 13.98 18.41
CA ALA A 134 2.64 14.60 18.06
C ALA A 134 3.82 14.05 18.88
N SER A 135 3.58 13.71 20.15
CA SER A 135 4.63 13.30 21.11
C SER A 135 4.55 11.83 21.50
N GLN A 136 3.38 11.22 21.47
CA GLN A 136 3.17 9.83 21.90
C GLN A 136 2.45 9.04 20.81
N ARG A 137 3.04 7.95 20.39
CA ARG A 137 2.51 7.01 19.40
C ARG A 137 2.80 5.60 19.85
N GLY A 138 1.82 4.73 19.76
CA GLY A 138 2.02 3.34 20.11
C GLY A 138 0.88 2.47 19.61
N SER A 139 1.25 1.33 19.05
CA SER A 139 0.34 0.21 18.83
C SER A 139 0.00 -0.43 20.20
N VAL A 140 -1.00 -1.28 20.21
CA VAL A 140 -1.44 -2.00 21.41
C VAL A 140 -1.14 -3.48 21.24
N SER A 141 -0.28 -4.01 22.09
CA SER A 141 0.16 -5.41 22.05
C SER A 141 -0.91 -6.37 22.61
N ASN A 142 -0.75 -7.65 22.29
CA ASN A 142 -1.52 -8.76 22.90
C ASN A 142 -3.03 -8.73 22.67
N GLN A 143 -3.51 -8.08 21.62
CA GLN A 143 -4.91 -8.12 21.24
C GLN A 143 -5.19 -9.34 20.39
N ARG A 144 -5.98 -10.29 20.93
CA ARG A 144 -6.46 -11.47 20.19
C ARG A 144 -7.78 -11.96 20.75
N ASP A 145 -8.58 -12.53 19.86
CA ASP A 145 -9.77 -13.31 20.19
C ASP A 145 -9.92 -14.49 19.22
N SER A 146 -11.07 -15.14 19.19
CA SER A 146 -11.34 -16.24 18.26
C SER A 146 -11.37 -15.82 16.78
N ILE A 147 -11.62 -14.54 16.50
CA ILE A 147 -11.77 -13.99 15.14
C ILE A 147 -10.42 -13.56 14.57
N GLY A 148 -9.55 -12.94 15.39
CA GLY A 148 -8.27 -12.44 14.89
C GLY A 148 -7.32 -11.94 15.96
N SER A 149 -6.22 -11.37 15.50
CA SER A 149 -5.20 -10.75 16.35
C SER A 149 -4.58 -9.55 15.67
N VAL A 150 -4.09 -8.60 16.46
CA VAL A 150 -3.32 -7.46 15.96
C VAL A 150 -1.82 -7.76 16.09
N ASP A 151 -1.13 -7.65 14.96
CA ASP A 151 0.32 -7.72 14.88
C ASP A 151 0.83 -6.32 14.51
N VAL A 152 1.29 -5.59 15.49
CA VAL A 152 1.74 -4.19 15.42
C VAL A 152 0.65 -3.25 14.87
N ASP A 153 0.49 -3.20 13.56
CA ASP A 153 -0.34 -2.28 12.79
C ASP A 153 -1.31 -3.01 11.85
N THR A 154 -1.28 -4.33 11.88
CA THR A 154 -2.02 -5.20 10.97
C THR A 154 -2.99 -6.08 11.75
N LEU A 155 -4.28 -6.00 11.44
CA LEU A 155 -5.26 -6.96 11.90
C LEU A 155 -5.18 -8.20 11.02
N LYS A 156 -4.84 -9.35 11.61
CA LYS A 156 -4.78 -10.68 10.99
C LYS A 156 -5.95 -11.51 11.48
N LEU A 157 -6.71 -12.11 10.58
CA LEU A 157 -7.93 -12.85 10.90
C LEU A 157 -7.72 -14.35 10.82
N ASN A 158 -8.23 -15.06 11.82
CA ASN A 158 -8.32 -16.53 11.81
C ASN A 158 -9.43 -17.01 10.88
N LEU A 159 -10.53 -16.24 10.79
CA LEU A 159 -11.68 -16.48 9.94
C LEU A 159 -11.82 -15.30 8.96
N PRO A 160 -12.04 -15.56 7.66
CA PRO A 160 -12.24 -14.49 6.69
C PRO A 160 -13.46 -13.63 7.03
N ALA A 161 -13.30 -12.32 6.97
CA ALA A 161 -14.38 -11.36 7.20
C ALA A 161 -14.97 -10.83 5.89
N GLN A 162 -16.23 -10.39 5.93
CA GLN A 162 -16.98 -9.86 4.80
C GLN A 162 -17.40 -8.39 4.99
N ALA A 163 -17.11 -7.84 6.17
CA ALA A 163 -17.36 -6.44 6.46
C ALA A 163 -16.46 -5.95 7.60
N PHE A 164 -16.26 -4.64 7.64
CA PHE A 164 -15.57 -3.99 8.75
C PHE A 164 -16.22 -2.65 9.10
N GLN A 165 -15.89 -2.13 10.28
CA GLN A 165 -16.14 -0.76 10.71
C GLN A 165 -14.87 -0.20 11.32
N TYR A 166 -14.64 1.10 11.14
CA TYR A 166 -13.63 1.83 11.90
C TYR A 166 -14.29 2.78 12.89
N ARG A 167 -13.56 3.07 13.97
CA ARG A 167 -13.88 4.12 14.92
C ARG A 167 -12.61 4.92 15.22
N PHE A 168 -12.72 6.23 15.11
CA PHE A 168 -11.69 7.14 15.60
C PHE A 168 -12.22 7.87 16.84
N THR A 169 -11.42 7.83 17.90
CA THR A 169 -11.66 8.67 19.09
C THR A 169 -10.67 9.82 19.04
N LEU A 170 -11.19 11.04 18.96
CA LEU A 170 -10.44 12.27 19.15
C LEU A 170 -10.36 12.56 20.64
N ILE A 171 -9.17 12.89 21.16
CA ILE A 171 -8.93 13.06 22.59
C ILE A 171 -8.19 14.37 22.81
N SER A 172 -8.62 15.17 23.80
CA SER A 172 -7.93 16.37 24.23
C SER A 172 -7.82 16.43 25.75
N ALA A 173 -6.61 16.68 26.24
CA ALA A 173 -6.35 17.03 27.64
C ALA A 173 -6.34 18.55 27.86
N ASP A 174 -6.42 19.37 26.81
CA ASP A 174 -6.44 20.82 26.86
C ASP A 174 -7.73 21.35 26.21
N PRO A 175 -8.64 22.01 26.93
CA PRO A 175 -9.88 22.51 26.35
C PRO A 175 -9.68 23.60 25.29
N LYS A 176 -8.45 24.09 25.08
CA LYS A 176 -8.10 25.05 24.03
C LYS A 176 -7.59 24.39 22.76
N GLN A 177 -7.33 23.09 22.77
CA GLN A 177 -6.76 22.35 21.65
C GLN A 177 -7.70 21.23 21.18
N THR A 178 -7.67 20.94 19.91
CA THR A 178 -8.39 19.80 19.31
C THR A 178 -7.54 19.10 18.28
N PRO A 179 -7.55 17.77 18.23
CA PRO A 179 -7.04 17.07 17.07
C PRO A 179 -8.00 17.24 15.89
N SER A 180 -7.52 16.99 14.68
CA SER A 180 -8.36 16.99 13.49
C SER A 180 -8.14 15.75 12.64
N LEU A 181 -9.20 15.26 11.97
CA LEU A 181 -9.14 14.12 11.05
C LEU A 181 -9.74 14.53 9.71
N ARG A 182 -9.03 14.24 8.59
CA ARG A 182 -9.52 14.60 7.24
C ARG A 182 -9.59 13.42 6.27
N LEU A 183 -8.93 12.30 6.58
CA LEU A 183 -8.96 11.10 5.73
C LEU A 183 -8.75 9.86 6.60
N VAL A 184 -9.52 8.84 6.31
CA VAL A 184 -9.31 7.46 6.74
C VAL A 184 -9.20 6.59 5.50
N ALA A 185 -8.17 5.75 5.42
CA ALA A 185 -8.05 4.73 4.41
C ALA A 185 -7.89 3.37 5.08
N VAL A 186 -8.53 2.36 4.56
CA VAL A 186 -8.44 0.99 5.06
C VAL A 186 -8.11 0.07 3.92
N ASN A 187 -6.90 -0.47 3.91
CA ASN A 187 -6.54 -1.55 3.01
C ASN A 187 -6.96 -2.87 3.63
N TYR A 188 -7.69 -3.69 2.89
CA TYR A 188 -8.01 -5.06 3.25
C TYR A 188 -7.65 -6.01 2.12
N ALA A 189 -7.23 -7.23 2.46
CA ALA A 189 -6.77 -8.21 1.50
C ALA A 189 -7.07 -9.64 1.94
N SER A 190 -7.24 -10.55 0.97
CA SER A 190 -7.15 -12.00 1.17
C SER A 190 -5.75 -12.45 0.78
N LEU A 191 -4.84 -12.53 1.76
CA LEU A 191 -3.47 -12.99 1.50
C LEU A 191 -3.39 -14.51 1.34
N ARG A 192 -4.33 -15.26 1.90
CA ARG A 192 -4.42 -16.72 1.74
C ARG A 192 -4.69 -17.13 0.30
N ASP A 193 -5.50 -16.33 -0.43
CA ASP A 193 -5.84 -16.57 -1.82
C ASP A 193 -4.80 -16.02 -2.81
N GLY A 194 -3.73 -15.41 -2.29
CA GLY A 194 -2.72 -14.71 -3.07
C GLY A 194 -3.24 -13.36 -3.61
N LEU A 195 -2.32 -12.43 -3.81
CA LEU A 195 -2.68 -11.10 -4.32
C LEU A 195 -3.07 -11.15 -5.80
N ARG A 196 -4.27 -10.67 -6.10
CA ARG A 196 -4.77 -10.45 -7.46
C ARG A 196 -5.46 -9.10 -7.52
N GLY A 197 -5.31 -8.40 -8.63
CA GLY A 197 -5.98 -7.14 -8.92
C GLY A 197 -6.53 -7.12 -10.33
N PRO A 198 -7.24 -6.06 -10.69
CA PRO A 198 -7.72 -5.89 -12.06
C PRO A 198 -6.54 -5.84 -13.03
N ALA A 199 -6.75 -6.36 -14.24
CA ALA A 199 -5.79 -6.15 -15.32
C ALA A 199 -5.73 -4.66 -15.64
N VAL A 200 -4.54 -4.07 -15.51
CA VAL A 200 -4.29 -2.67 -15.81
C VAL A 200 -3.22 -2.55 -16.89
N SER A 201 -3.35 -1.56 -17.75
CA SER A 201 -2.34 -1.24 -18.75
C SER A 201 -1.37 -0.18 -18.21
N PRO A 202 -0.08 -0.21 -18.61
CA PRO A 202 0.87 0.82 -18.24
C PRO A 202 0.49 2.16 -18.90
N ALA A 203 0.45 3.23 -18.11
CA ALA A 203 0.22 4.57 -18.62
C ALA A 203 1.44 5.06 -19.42
N PRO A 204 1.26 5.92 -20.44
CA PRO A 204 2.38 6.51 -21.16
C PRO A 204 3.38 7.21 -20.22
N GLY A 205 4.68 7.13 -20.53
CA GLY A 205 5.72 7.82 -19.76
C GLY A 205 6.10 7.16 -18.42
N TRP A 206 5.76 5.89 -18.21
CA TRP A 206 6.12 5.13 -17.03
C TRP A 206 7.64 4.88 -16.88
N PHE A 207 8.39 4.82 -18.00
CA PHE A 207 9.85 4.65 -18.01
C PHE A 207 10.54 6.01 -17.82
N ARG A 208 10.66 6.43 -16.59
CA ARG A 208 11.29 7.69 -16.19
C ARG A 208 11.97 7.54 -14.83
N ASP A 209 12.84 8.47 -14.51
CA ASP A 209 13.51 8.57 -13.22
C ASP A 209 13.10 9.90 -12.56
N LEU A 210 12.35 9.82 -11.47
CA LEU A 210 11.90 10.99 -10.72
C LEU A 210 13.07 11.56 -9.89
N PRO A 211 13.21 12.89 -9.77
CA PRO A 211 14.30 13.51 -9.03
C PRO A 211 14.06 13.44 -7.51
N VAL A 212 13.92 12.23 -6.98
CA VAL A 212 13.77 12.01 -5.54
C VAL A 212 15.13 12.23 -4.86
N PRO A 213 15.23 13.11 -3.86
CA PRO A 213 16.46 13.31 -3.09
C PRO A 213 16.96 12.02 -2.46
N VAL A 214 18.26 11.88 -2.30
CA VAL A 214 18.90 10.70 -1.71
C VAL A 214 19.21 10.91 -0.23
N GLN A 215 18.93 9.89 0.59
CA GLN A 215 19.28 9.86 2.03
C GLN A 215 19.74 8.44 2.37
N SER A 216 20.75 8.32 3.22
CA SER A 216 21.20 7.03 3.74
C SER A 216 20.86 6.91 5.22
N GLN A 217 20.25 5.78 5.61
CA GLN A 217 19.99 5.46 7.01
C GLN A 217 21.27 5.18 7.78
N LEU A 218 22.33 4.71 7.11
CA LEU A 218 23.61 4.39 7.75
C LEU A 218 24.40 5.65 8.15
N LEU A 219 24.01 6.82 7.68
CA LEU A 219 24.55 8.11 8.12
C LEU A 219 23.84 8.65 9.37
N GLN A 220 22.84 7.95 9.89
CA GLN A 220 22.22 8.27 11.16
C GLN A 220 23.09 7.78 12.34
N THR A 221 22.68 8.09 13.57
CA THR A 221 23.40 7.61 14.75
C THR A 221 23.49 6.07 14.76
N ALA A 222 24.64 5.54 15.16
CA ALA A 222 24.97 4.11 15.01
C ALA A 222 23.94 3.15 15.64
N ASN A 223 23.29 3.55 16.75
CA ASN A 223 22.27 2.76 17.42
C ASN A 223 20.90 2.74 16.70
N LEU A 224 20.70 3.57 15.67
CA LEU A 224 19.47 3.65 14.88
C LEU A 224 19.65 3.22 13.43
N ALA A 225 20.90 3.22 12.95
CA ALA A 225 21.25 3.07 11.54
C ALA A 225 20.59 1.86 10.85
N TRP A 226 20.33 0.77 11.55
CA TRP A 226 19.76 -0.46 10.98
C TRP A 226 18.24 -0.55 11.10
N ASP A 227 17.58 0.34 11.83
CA ASP A 227 16.16 0.27 12.16
C ASP A 227 15.31 1.32 11.44
N VAL A 228 15.95 2.27 10.73
CA VAL A 228 15.29 3.49 10.24
C VAL A 228 15.12 3.58 8.71
N CYS A 229 15.05 2.42 8.04
CA CYS A 229 14.79 2.38 6.59
C CYS A 229 13.47 3.07 6.22
N SER A 230 12.40 2.84 6.98
CA SER A 230 11.07 3.41 6.73
C SER A 230 11.07 4.94 6.84
N PRO A 231 11.46 5.57 7.98
CA PRO A 231 11.49 7.02 8.07
C PRO A 231 12.50 7.68 7.12
N THR A 232 13.61 7.03 6.79
CA THR A 232 14.57 7.56 5.81
C THR A 232 13.95 7.57 4.41
N SER A 233 13.26 6.51 4.01
CA SER A 233 12.51 6.45 2.75
C SER A 233 11.39 7.48 2.72
N LEU A 234 10.67 7.63 3.82
CA LEU A 234 9.62 8.65 3.93
C LEU A 234 10.19 10.07 3.81
N ALA A 235 11.32 10.37 4.45
CA ALA A 235 11.99 11.68 4.34
C ALA A 235 12.33 12.04 2.89
N MET A 236 12.85 11.06 2.11
CA MET A 236 13.14 11.26 0.69
C MET A 236 11.88 11.62 -0.11
N VAL A 237 10.75 10.98 0.16
CA VAL A 237 9.48 11.26 -0.51
C VAL A 237 8.90 12.61 -0.07
N LEU A 238 8.98 12.97 1.21
CA LEU A 238 8.57 14.30 1.71
C LEU A 238 9.37 15.41 1.05
N GLN A 239 10.69 15.25 0.97
CA GLN A 239 11.59 16.21 0.29
C GLN A 239 11.29 16.31 -1.21
N TYR A 240 10.91 15.22 -1.87
CA TYR A 240 10.42 15.25 -3.26
C TYR A 240 9.18 16.14 -3.39
N TRP A 241 8.25 16.04 -2.47
CA TRP A 241 7.05 16.88 -2.40
C TRP A 241 7.30 18.29 -1.83
N LYS A 242 8.58 18.68 -1.66
CA LYS A 242 9.01 20.00 -1.14
C LYS A 242 8.59 20.26 0.31
N ILE A 243 8.39 19.22 1.07
CA ILE A 243 8.22 19.31 2.53
C ILE A 243 9.61 19.27 3.17
N PRO A 244 10.02 20.30 3.92
CA PRO A 244 11.35 20.39 4.52
C PRO A 244 11.45 19.49 5.78
N ALA A 245 11.41 18.17 5.58
CA ALA A 245 11.53 17.18 6.65
C ALA A 245 12.94 16.57 6.65
N SER A 246 13.67 16.73 7.74
CA SER A 246 14.93 16.03 7.95
C SER A 246 14.70 14.57 8.39
N VAL A 247 15.67 13.69 8.12
CA VAL A 247 15.57 12.27 8.54
C VAL A 247 15.37 12.14 10.07
N PRO A 248 16.12 12.86 10.95
CA PRO A 248 15.89 12.80 12.39
C PRO A 248 14.48 13.23 12.84
N GLU A 249 13.88 14.24 12.19
CA GLU A 249 12.50 14.68 12.49
C GLU A 249 11.50 13.58 12.13
N VAL A 250 11.67 12.93 10.97
CA VAL A 250 10.80 11.82 10.57
C VAL A 250 10.97 10.64 11.52
N ILE A 251 12.20 10.25 11.86
CA ILE A 251 12.51 9.19 12.84
C ILE A 251 11.76 9.45 14.16
N SER A 252 11.92 10.66 14.71
CA SER A 252 11.24 11.06 15.94
C SER A 252 9.71 11.02 15.79
N GLY A 253 9.21 11.44 14.61
CA GLY A 253 7.78 11.60 14.32
C GLY A 253 7.02 10.31 14.02
N VAL A 254 7.69 9.18 13.71
CA VAL A 254 7.03 7.92 13.33
C VAL A 254 7.24 6.77 14.31
N ARG A 255 8.11 6.96 15.31
CA ARG A 255 8.47 5.90 16.26
C ARG A 255 7.22 5.34 16.97
N ASP A 256 7.01 4.05 16.85
CA ASP A 256 6.09 3.28 17.69
C ASP A 256 6.77 3.01 19.04
N GLN A 257 6.36 3.74 20.06
CA GLN A 257 7.03 3.69 21.37
C GLN A 257 6.71 2.41 22.13
N THR A 258 5.58 1.76 21.83
CA THR A 258 5.18 0.50 22.46
C THR A 258 6.10 -0.65 22.03
N ASN A 259 6.41 -0.73 20.74
CA ASN A 259 7.23 -1.80 20.18
C ASN A 259 8.69 -1.37 19.94
N GLY A 260 9.03 -0.09 20.12
CA GLY A 260 10.39 0.42 19.89
C GLY A 260 10.82 0.42 18.42
N ILE A 261 9.87 0.40 17.47
CA ILE A 261 10.12 0.29 16.03
C ILE A 261 9.82 1.58 15.28
N TYR A 262 10.36 1.69 14.06
CA TYR A 262 10.17 2.83 13.15
C TYR A 262 9.40 2.45 11.87
N GLY A 263 9.16 1.16 11.66
CA GLY A 263 8.49 0.59 10.48
C GLY A 263 6.98 0.41 10.63
N ASN A 264 6.32 0.99 11.66
CA ASN A 264 4.87 1.00 11.75
C ASN A 264 4.28 1.77 10.57
N TRP A 265 3.61 1.06 9.65
CA TRP A 265 3.17 1.62 8.36
C TRP A 265 2.16 2.75 8.51
N PRO A 266 1.07 2.61 9.30
CA PRO A 266 0.14 3.69 9.58
C PRO A 266 0.79 4.94 10.17
N PHE A 267 1.76 4.80 11.08
CA PHE A 267 2.41 5.96 11.69
C PHE A 267 3.29 6.74 10.70
N ASN A 268 3.93 6.03 9.77
CA ASN A 268 4.67 6.67 8.68
C ASN A 268 3.74 7.44 7.75
N THR A 269 2.62 6.85 7.31
CA THR A 269 1.65 7.54 6.46
C THR A 269 0.92 8.65 7.21
N ALA A 270 0.61 8.49 8.50
CA ALA A 270 0.03 9.54 9.32
C ALA A 270 0.97 10.74 9.49
N PHE A 271 2.28 10.50 9.60
CA PHE A 271 3.26 11.59 9.62
C PHE A 271 3.24 12.40 8.30
N ALA A 272 3.22 11.73 7.15
CA ALA A 272 3.08 12.41 5.86
C ALA A 272 1.72 13.14 5.74
N GLY A 273 0.64 12.50 6.21
CA GLY A 273 -0.68 13.11 6.26
C GLY A 273 -0.72 14.39 7.10
N ARG A 274 -0.03 14.42 8.24
CA ARG A 274 0.12 15.62 9.09
C ARG A 274 0.78 16.80 8.35
N GLN A 275 1.63 16.52 7.39
CA GLN A 275 2.28 17.52 6.55
C GLN A 275 1.41 18.07 5.41
N GLY A 276 0.12 17.69 5.36
CA GLY A 276 -0.81 18.17 4.33
C GLY A 276 -0.93 17.26 3.11
N LEU A 277 -0.13 16.18 3.00
CA LEU A 277 -0.21 15.24 1.89
C LEU A 277 -1.37 14.24 2.09
N GLU A 278 -1.92 13.70 1.02
CA GLU A 278 -2.72 12.48 1.08
C GLU A 278 -1.76 11.29 1.19
N ALA A 279 -1.85 10.53 2.27
CA ALA A 279 -0.95 9.42 2.54
C ALA A 279 -1.67 8.24 3.18
N TYR A 280 -1.45 7.04 2.65
CA TYR A 280 -2.07 5.81 3.16
C TYR A 280 -1.26 4.57 2.77
N VAL A 281 -1.51 3.48 3.49
CA VAL A 281 -0.97 2.15 3.17
C VAL A 281 -1.84 1.51 2.11
N ASN A 282 -1.21 0.97 1.06
CA ASN A 282 -1.86 0.18 0.02
C ASN A 282 -1.11 -1.13 -0.22
N ARG A 283 -1.78 -2.06 -0.91
CA ARG A 283 -1.17 -3.27 -1.48
C ARG A 283 -1.37 -3.23 -2.98
N PHE A 284 -0.27 -3.30 -3.71
CA PHE A 284 -0.27 -3.44 -5.16
C PHE A 284 -0.28 -4.91 -5.55
N THR A 285 -0.86 -5.21 -6.68
CA THR A 285 -0.97 -6.58 -7.21
C THR A 285 -0.11 -6.80 -8.45
N SER A 286 0.43 -5.73 -9.01
CA SER A 286 1.25 -5.79 -10.21
C SER A 286 2.30 -4.68 -10.27
N MET A 287 3.35 -4.94 -11.06
CA MET A 287 4.34 -3.93 -11.40
C MET A 287 3.77 -2.81 -12.28
N VAL A 288 2.67 -3.07 -13.00
CA VAL A 288 2.01 -2.07 -13.85
C VAL A 288 1.33 -0.99 -13.02
N GLU A 289 0.71 -1.34 -11.89
CA GLU A 289 0.17 -0.35 -10.96
C GLU A 289 1.27 0.58 -10.44
N LEU A 290 2.45 0.03 -10.10
CA LEU A 290 3.61 0.81 -9.68
C LEU A 290 4.12 1.72 -10.80
N GLN A 291 4.16 1.22 -12.05
CA GLN A 291 4.50 2.02 -13.22
C GLN A 291 3.54 3.21 -13.41
N ASN A 292 2.25 2.99 -13.17
CA ASN A 292 1.23 4.05 -13.27
C ASN A 292 1.43 5.15 -12.20
N GLU A 293 1.88 4.81 -11.00
CA GLU A 293 2.28 5.82 -10.00
C GLU A 293 3.48 6.65 -10.51
N ILE A 294 4.49 6.00 -11.06
CA ILE A 294 5.67 6.68 -11.61
C ILE A 294 5.30 7.56 -12.83
N ALA A 295 4.44 7.07 -13.73
CA ALA A 295 3.92 7.87 -14.86
C ALA A 295 3.22 9.15 -14.37
N ALA A 296 2.50 9.06 -13.24
CA ALA A 296 1.84 10.18 -12.59
C ALA A 296 2.78 11.03 -11.70
N SER A 297 4.11 10.85 -11.80
CA SER A 297 5.12 11.57 -11.01
C SER A 297 4.98 11.35 -9.49
N ARG A 298 4.56 10.18 -9.06
CA ARG A 298 4.39 9.80 -7.66
C ARG A 298 5.39 8.72 -7.28
N PRO A 299 6.48 9.03 -6.55
CA PRO A 299 7.37 8.03 -6.00
C PRO A 299 6.65 7.23 -4.91
N VAL A 300 6.99 5.95 -4.80
CA VAL A 300 6.29 5.01 -3.90
C VAL A 300 7.29 4.39 -2.92
N VAL A 301 7.01 4.42 -1.63
CA VAL A 301 7.75 3.64 -0.64
C VAL A 301 7.21 2.21 -0.65
N THR A 302 8.07 1.23 -0.90
CA THR A 302 7.69 -0.19 -0.96
C THR A 302 8.34 -0.99 0.16
N SER A 303 7.61 -1.93 0.74
CA SER A 303 8.10 -2.86 1.76
C SER A 303 8.49 -4.18 1.11
N ILE A 304 9.78 -4.50 1.10
CA ILE A 304 10.34 -5.72 0.50
C ILE A 304 10.88 -6.68 1.56
N ARG A 305 10.98 -7.94 1.19
CA ARG A 305 11.62 -8.99 1.97
C ARG A 305 12.32 -9.97 1.04
N PHE A 306 13.54 -10.38 1.37
CA PHE A 306 14.30 -11.32 0.55
C PHE A 306 15.34 -12.12 1.33
N ALA A 307 15.62 -13.31 0.83
CA ALA A 307 16.72 -14.17 1.24
C ALA A 307 17.96 -13.89 0.37
N ALA A 308 19.10 -14.44 0.78
CA ALA A 308 20.34 -14.31 0.04
C ALA A 308 20.19 -14.79 -1.42
N GLY A 309 20.64 -13.97 -2.37
CA GLY A 309 20.58 -14.23 -3.82
C GLY A 309 19.27 -13.88 -4.52
N GLU A 310 18.20 -13.50 -3.79
CA GLU A 310 16.90 -13.16 -4.41
C GLU A 310 16.87 -11.75 -5.01
N LEU A 311 17.75 -10.84 -4.58
CA LEU A 311 17.84 -9.48 -5.11
C LEU A 311 19.30 -9.07 -5.37
N ALA A 312 19.70 -9.12 -6.62
CA ALA A 312 21.03 -8.67 -7.04
C ALA A 312 21.18 -7.16 -6.89
N ASN A 313 22.40 -6.68 -6.67
CA ASN A 313 22.76 -5.28 -6.42
C ASN A 313 22.18 -4.67 -5.13
N ALA A 314 21.53 -5.45 -4.28
CA ALA A 314 21.12 -4.96 -2.96
C ALA A 314 22.34 -4.71 -2.08
N PRO A 315 22.36 -3.64 -1.25
CA PRO A 315 23.49 -3.35 -0.37
C PRO A 315 23.55 -4.29 0.85
N ILE A 316 22.53 -5.09 1.07
CA ILE A 316 22.46 -6.14 2.11
C ILE A 316 22.12 -7.49 1.46
N THR A 317 22.55 -8.58 2.06
CA THR A 317 22.39 -9.93 1.50
C THR A 317 21.00 -10.51 1.72
N SER A 318 20.29 -10.12 2.78
CA SER A 318 18.95 -10.59 3.12
C SER A 318 18.26 -9.63 4.08
N THR A 319 16.93 -9.69 4.15
CA THR A 319 16.14 -8.93 5.13
C THR A 319 14.80 -9.61 5.39
N SER A 320 14.34 -9.55 6.65
CA SER A 320 12.98 -9.93 7.03
C SER A 320 11.94 -8.83 6.78
N GLY A 321 12.38 -7.59 6.47
CA GLY A 321 11.56 -6.43 6.15
C GLY A 321 12.43 -5.22 5.92
N HIS A 322 12.29 -4.57 4.77
CA HIS A 322 13.04 -3.38 4.39
C HIS A 322 12.16 -2.45 3.56
N LEU A 323 12.25 -1.17 3.82
CA LEU A 323 11.53 -0.16 3.06
C LEU A 323 12.50 0.70 2.25
N LEU A 324 12.15 0.90 0.98
CA LEU A 324 12.90 1.72 0.04
C LEU A 324 11.95 2.50 -0.88
N VAL A 325 12.46 3.48 -1.61
CA VAL A 325 11.68 4.31 -2.51
C VAL A 325 11.84 3.82 -3.94
N VAL A 326 10.75 3.41 -4.59
CA VAL A 326 10.72 3.30 -6.04
C VAL A 326 10.52 4.70 -6.61
N ARG A 327 11.50 5.13 -7.42
CA ARG A 327 11.54 6.46 -8.02
C ARG A 327 11.43 6.41 -9.55
N GLY A 328 11.48 5.23 -10.16
CA GLY A 328 11.42 5.16 -11.59
C GLY A 328 11.60 3.77 -12.17
N PHE A 329 11.66 3.76 -13.51
CA PHE A 329 11.95 2.58 -14.31
C PHE A 329 12.88 2.95 -15.46
N THR A 330 13.81 2.06 -15.80
CA THR A 330 14.62 2.15 -17.01
C THR A 330 13.78 1.86 -18.25
N ALA A 331 14.30 2.16 -19.43
CA ALA A 331 13.64 1.83 -20.69
C ALA A 331 13.40 0.32 -20.87
N ASN A 332 14.23 -0.53 -20.24
CA ASN A 332 14.07 -1.99 -20.27
C ASN A 332 13.07 -2.49 -19.19
N GLY A 333 12.54 -1.60 -18.36
CA GLY A 333 11.57 -1.94 -17.33
C GLY A 333 12.17 -2.32 -15.97
N ASP A 334 13.47 -2.27 -15.78
CA ASP A 334 14.12 -2.47 -14.50
C ASP A 334 13.79 -1.31 -13.53
N VAL A 335 13.77 -1.61 -12.25
CA VAL A 335 13.25 -0.70 -11.21
C VAL A 335 14.35 0.20 -10.70
N ILE A 336 14.17 1.51 -10.85
CA ILE A 336 15.08 2.52 -10.26
C ILE A 336 14.58 2.83 -8.86
N VAL A 337 15.45 2.65 -7.87
CA VAL A 337 15.13 2.87 -6.47
C VAL A 337 16.12 3.82 -5.79
N ASN A 338 15.67 4.44 -4.69
CA ASN A 338 16.56 4.91 -3.64
C ASN A 338 16.50 3.91 -2.48
N ASP A 339 17.61 3.20 -2.26
CA ASP A 339 17.73 2.24 -1.17
C ASP A 339 18.46 2.88 0.00
N PRO A 340 17.78 3.13 1.14
CA PRO A 340 18.35 3.88 2.25
C PRO A 340 19.48 3.14 2.99
N VAL A 341 19.60 1.82 2.86
CA VAL A 341 20.65 1.05 3.54
C VAL A 341 22.00 1.09 2.81
N ALA A 342 22.09 1.89 1.74
CA ALA A 342 23.35 2.13 1.04
C ALA A 342 24.38 2.83 1.95
N PRO A 343 25.67 2.47 1.86
CA PRO A 343 26.71 2.95 2.79
C PRO A 343 27.01 4.46 2.66
N ASN A 344 26.70 5.05 1.52
CA ASN A 344 26.90 6.47 1.24
C ASN A 344 25.86 6.99 0.25
N LEU A 345 25.74 8.32 0.11
CA LEU A 345 24.72 8.96 -0.72
C LEU A 345 24.84 8.63 -2.22
N ALA A 346 26.05 8.39 -2.73
CA ALA A 346 26.26 8.08 -4.14
C ALA A 346 25.69 6.71 -4.53
N GLU A 347 25.57 5.79 -3.59
CA GLU A 347 25.09 4.44 -3.79
C GLU A 347 23.61 4.24 -3.44
N VAL A 348 22.92 5.26 -2.92
CA VAL A 348 21.49 5.18 -2.57
C VAL A 348 20.65 4.90 -3.79
N ARG A 349 20.93 5.56 -4.93
CA ARG A 349 20.25 5.29 -6.20
C ARG A 349 20.76 3.99 -6.79
N ARG A 350 19.88 3.02 -6.98
CA ARG A 350 20.17 1.69 -7.52
C ARG A 350 19.19 1.28 -8.60
N VAL A 351 19.56 0.26 -9.37
CA VAL A 351 18.67 -0.38 -10.34
C VAL A 351 18.57 -1.85 -9.97
N TYR A 352 17.34 -2.32 -9.81
CA TYR A 352 17.01 -3.72 -9.54
C TYR A 352 16.33 -4.35 -10.73
N GLN A 353 16.68 -5.58 -11.05
CA GLN A 353 16.01 -6.33 -12.09
C GLN A 353 14.52 -6.46 -11.80
N ARG A 354 13.67 -6.14 -12.79
CA ARG A 354 12.22 -6.12 -12.64
C ARG A 354 11.64 -7.41 -12.02
N ALA A 355 12.08 -8.56 -12.53
CA ALA A 355 11.56 -9.85 -12.07
C ALA A 355 11.95 -10.15 -10.62
N GLN A 356 13.19 -9.84 -10.22
CA GLN A 356 13.65 -10.01 -8.86
C GLN A 356 12.92 -9.06 -7.91
N PHE A 357 12.78 -7.79 -8.27
CA PHE A 357 12.06 -6.82 -7.45
C PHE A 357 10.58 -7.21 -7.30
N ALA A 358 9.91 -7.60 -8.38
CA ALA A 358 8.53 -8.07 -8.32
C ALA A 358 8.38 -9.26 -7.36
N ASN A 359 9.31 -10.22 -7.41
CA ASN A 359 9.30 -11.38 -6.52
C ASN A 359 9.45 -11.00 -5.05
N VAL A 360 10.43 -10.15 -4.69
CA VAL A 360 10.71 -9.79 -3.29
C VAL A 360 9.71 -8.77 -2.71
N TRP A 361 8.87 -8.18 -3.55
CA TRP A 361 7.83 -7.24 -3.14
C TRP A 361 6.42 -7.85 -3.18
N LEU A 362 5.95 -8.31 -4.36
CA LEU A 362 4.57 -8.77 -4.54
C LEU A 362 4.29 -10.07 -3.77
N ARG A 363 5.24 -11.02 -3.76
CA ARG A 363 5.12 -12.26 -2.99
C ARG A 363 4.98 -12.01 -1.47
N HIS A 364 5.46 -10.86 -1.00
CA HIS A 364 5.37 -10.43 0.39
C HIS A 364 4.24 -9.44 0.65
N GLY A 365 3.22 -9.47 -0.19
CA GLY A 365 1.97 -8.75 0.02
C GLY A 365 1.90 -7.38 -0.62
N GLY A 366 2.83 -6.99 -1.49
CA GLY A 366 2.77 -5.78 -2.32
C GLY A 366 2.61 -4.47 -1.55
N VAL A 367 3.04 -4.42 -0.27
CA VAL A 367 2.81 -3.28 0.63
C VAL A 367 3.57 -2.06 0.17
N ALA A 368 2.89 -0.92 0.19
CA ALA A 368 3.45 0.37 -0.18
C ALA A 368 2.81 1.52 0.59
N TYR A 369 3.56 2.62 0.75
CA TYR A 369 3.00 3.92 1.10
C TYR A 369 2.70 4.68 -0.19
N GLN A 370 1.45 4.99 -0.42
CA GLN A 370 1.04 5.95 -1.44
C GLN A 370 0.97 7.33 -0.80
N ILE A 371 1.78 8.26 -1.32
CA ILE A 371 1.94 9.61 -0.79
C ILE A 371 1.89 10.59 -1.95
N ARG A 372 0.94 11.53 -1.91
CA ARG A 372 0.73 12.49 -2.99
C ARG A 372 0.22 13.84 -2.46
N GLN A 373 0.26 14.86 -3.28
CA GLN A 373 -0.42 16.12 -2.98
C GLN A 373 -1.92 15.88 -2.80
N ALA A 374 -2.53 16.51 -1.79
CA ALA A 374 -3.94 16.38 -1.44
C ALA A 374 -4.85 17.19 -2.39
#